data_69e5ee9c590703050535a4a0c7183d3c
#
_entry.id   69e5ee9c590703050535a4a0c7183d3c
#
_cell.length_a   1.000
_cell.length_b   1.000
_cell.length_c   1.000
_cell.angle_alpha   90.00
_cell.angle_beta   90.00
_cell.angle_gamma   90.00
#
_symmetry.space_group_name_H-M   'P 1'
#
loop_
_entity.id
_entity.type
_entity.pdbx_description
1 polymer ?
#
loop_
_entity_poly.entity_id
_entity_poly.type
_entity_poly.pdbx_seq_one_letter_code
_entity_poly.pdbx_strand_id
1 'polypeptide(L)'
;MEGLLEEVKEFEPRIIELRRRVHQNPELAYHEVKTASLVANVLRSLGVEVTTGVGGTGVLGVLKGASPGKVVALRADMDALPVEEMVNLPFKSKVKGVMHACGHDSHVSMLLGAAMLLAKRKEKDLRGTVKFLFQPAEEHGGRGGAKPMIEDGVMEDPRVNYVFGLHISNRVPSGAFGLRGGAAMAAPDAFKITVIGRGGHGSAPHETVDPIFVAVQVIVALQGIS
;
A
#
# COMPACT_ATOMS: atom_id res chain seq x y z
N MET A 1 -20.55 -5.95 18.84
CA MET A 1 -19.57 -4.93 18.41
C MET A 1 -18.86 -4.27 19.59
N GLU A 2 -19.57 -3.91 20.67
CA GLU A 2 -18.95 -3.29 21.85
C GLU A 2 -17.78 -4.09 22.44
N GLY A 3 -17.91 -5.40 22.59
CA GLY A 3 -16.81 -6.25 23.09
C GLY A 3 -15.57 -6.30 22.21
N LEU A 4 -15.71 -6.12 20.87
CA LEU A 4 -14.54 -6.09 19.96
C LEU A 4 -13.73 -4.81 20.12
N LEU A 5 -14.37 -3.67 20.32
CA LEU A 5 -13.70 -2.40 20.52
C LEU A 5 -12.90 -2.38 21.83
N GLU A 6 -13.45 -2.98 22.90
CA GLU A 6 -12.72 -3.10 24.17
C GLU A 6 -11.48 -4.01 24.02
N GLU A 7 -11.60 -5.13 23.30
CA GLU A 7 -10.45 -6.01 23.05
C GLU A 7 -9.36 -5.33 22.22
N VAL A 8 -9.72 -4.48 21.25
CA VAL A 8 -8.75 -3.74 20.43
C VAL A 8 -7.94 -2.75 21.28
N LYS A 9 -8.55 -2.16 22.30
CA LYS A 9 -7.84 -1.24 23.21
C LYS A 9 -6.63 -1.88 23.90
N GLU A 10 -6.66 -3.20 24.13
CA GLU A 10 -5.49 -3.90 24.68
C GLU A 10 -4.28 -3.85 23.75
N PHE A 11 -4.52 -3.81 22.44
CA PHE A 11 -3.47 -3.80 21.41
C PHE A 11 -3.09 -2.37 20.97
N GLU A 12 -3.87 -1.37 21.30
CA GLU A 12 -3.68 0.02 20.84
C GLU A 12 -2.25 0.54 21.06
N PRO A 13 -1.63 0.42 22.27
CA PRO A 13 -0.26 0.89 22.46
C PRO A 13 0.74 0.20 21.52
N ARG A 14 0.53 -1.09 21.26
CA ARG A 14 1.39 -1.87 20.35
C ARG A 14 1.18 -1.48 18.89
N ILE A 15 -0.06 -1.22 18.48
CA ILE A 15 -0.39 -0.76 17.13
C ILE A 15 0.27 0.60 16.88
N ILE A 16 0.19 1.52 17.83
CA ILE A 16 0.83 2.84 17.76
C ILE A 16 2.36 2.72 17.67
N GLU A 17 2.97 1.85 18.47
CA GLU A 17 4.40 1.57 18.42
C GLU A 17 4.84 1.05 17.06
N LEU A 18 4.13 0.06 16.52
CA LEU A 18 4.40 -0.52 15.20
C LEU A 18 4.28 0.53 14.10
N ARG A 19 3.23 1.33 14.11
CA ARG A 19 3.04 2.43 13.17
C ARG A 19 4.21 3.41 13.20
N ARG A 20 4.61 3.87 14.38
CA ARG A 20 5.73 4.81 14.54
C ARG A 20 7.06 4.20 14.11
N ARG A 21 7.26 2.90 14.35
CA ARG A 21 8.45 2.17 13.93
C ARG A 21 8.56 2.06 12.41
N VAL A 22 7.47 1.76 11.72
CA VAL A 22 7.40 1.74 10.25
C VAL A 22 7.64 3.15 9.71
N HIS A 23 6.94 4.15 10.26
CA HIS A 23 7.06 5.55 9.85
C HIS A 23 8.49 6.10 9.94
N GLN A 24 9.22 5.75 11.00
CA GLN A 24 10.61 6.17 11.17
C GLN A 24 11.60 5.52 10.20
N ASN A 25 11.23 4.40 9.58
CA ASN A 25 12.10 3.61 8.73
C ASN A 25 11.44 3.33 7.38
N PRO A 26 11.01 4.37 6.65
CA PRO A 26 10.30 4.20 5.40
C PRO A 26 11.22 3.61 4.33
N GLU A 27 10.65 2.77 3.49
CA GLU A 27 11.34 2.09 2.40
C GLU A 27 10.56 2.27 1.11
N LEU A 28 11.25 2.54 0.00
CA LEU A 28 10.62 2.73 -1.30
C LEU A 28 10.14 1.41 -1.88
N ALA A 29 9.30 1.51 -2.89
CA ALA A 29 8.76 0.39 -3.65
C ALA A 29 9.81 -0.67 -4.02
N TYR A 30 9.53 -1.93 -3.76
CA TYR A 30 10.40 -3.10 -3.91
C TYR A 30 11.68 -3.11 -3.04
N HIS A 31 11.77 -2.18 -2.07
CA HIS A 31 12.88 -2.14 -1.10
C HIS A 31 12.39 -2.29 0.35
N GLU A 32 11.14 -2.70 0.58
CA GLU A 32 10.45 -2.77 1.87
C GLU A 32 10.94 -3.96 2.73
N VAL A 33 12.25 -4.20 2.76
CA VAL A 33 12.87 -5.38 3.41
C VAL A 33 12.70 -5.36 4.92
N LYS A 34 12.91 -4.21 5.57
CA LYS A 34 12.78 -4.06 7.02
C LYS A 34 11.32 -4.12 7.44
N THR A 35 10.44 -3.48 6.67
CA THR A 35 8.99 -3.48 6.89
C THR A 35 8.45 -4.91 6.74
N ALA A 36 8.79 -5.61 5.66
CA ALA A 36 8.42 -7.01 5.45
C ALA A 36 8.91 -7.93 6.56
N SER A 37 10.17 -7.75 7.01
CA SER A 37 10.74 -8.52 8.12
C SER A 37 10.00 -8.26 9.44
N LEU A 38 9.67 -7.00 9.74
CA LEU A 38 8.87 -6.63 10.90
C LEU A 38 7.50 -7.30 10.88
N VAL A 39 6.79 -7.19 9.76
CA VAL A 39 5.47 -7.80 9.53
C VAL A 39 5.54 -9.32 9.73
N ALA A 40 6.47 -9.98 9.06
CA ALA A 40 6.64 -11.43 9.15
C ALA A 40 6.92 -11.89 10.58
N ASN A 41 7.76 -11.18 11.32
CA ASN A 41 8.08 -11.52 12.71
C ASN A 41 6.87 -11.35 13.64
N VAL A 42 6.09 -10.27 13.48
CA VAL A 42 4.87 -10.07 14.26
C VAL A 42 3.86 -11.17 13.96
N LEU A 43 3.58 -11.48 12.69
CA LEU A 43 2.64 -12.53 12.31
C LEU A 43 3.07 -13.91 12.84
N ARG A 44 4.35 -14.27 12.73
CA ARG A 44 4.87 -15.55 13.29
C ARG A 44 4.69 -15.63 14.80
N SER A 45 4.92 -14.52 15.53
CA SER A 45 4.71 -14.49 16.98
C SER A 45 3.26 -14.73 17.40
N LEU A 46 2.31 -14.49 16.48
CA LEU A 46 0.87 -14.76 16.67
C LEU A 46 0.45 -16.16 16.23
N GLY A 47 1.39 -17.01 15.81
CA GLY A 47 1.07 -18.34 15.28
C GLY A 47 0.41 -18.35 13.91
N VAL A 48 0.59 -17.29 13.13
CA VAL A 48 0.15 -17.19 11.73
C VAL A 48 1.19 -17.88 10.84
N GLU A 49 0.75 -18.65 9.86
CA GLU A 49 1.61 -19.22 8.81
C GLU A 49 2.04 -18.07 7.88
N VAL A 50 3.36 -17.93 7.62
CA VAL A 50 3.91 -16.76 6.92
C VAL A 50 4.81 -17.14 5.76
N THR A 51 4.50 -16.61 4.59
CA THR A 51 5.35 -16.63 3.39
C THR A 51 5.86 -15.21 3.11
N THR A 52 7.15 -15.06 2.88
CA THR A 52 7.80 -13.78 2.54
C THR A 52 8.32 -13.80 1.11
N GLY A 53 8.55 -12.62 0.54
CA GLY A 53 9.06 -12.48 -0.83
C GLY A 53 7.97 -12.63 -1.90
N VAL A 54 6.71 -12.56 -1.52
CA VAL A 54 5.58 -12.67 -2.44
C VAL A 54 5.43 -11.36 -3.22
N GLY A 55 5.37 -11.46 -4.54
CA GLY A 55 5.35 -10.27 -5.40
C GLY A 55 6.60 -9.39 -5.26
N GLY A 56 7.74 -9.97 -4.84
CA GLY A 56 9.00 -9.27 -4.57
C GLY A 56 9.30 -9.17 -3.07
N THR A 57 8.91 -8.10 -2.40
CA THR A 57 9.12 -7.89 -0.95
C THR A 57 7.87 -8.14 -0.12
N GLY A 58 6.75 -8.56 -0.72
CA GLY A 58 5.47 -8.77 -0.04
C GLY A 58 5.48 -9.90 0.99
N VAL A 59 4.47 -9.87 1.87
CA VAL A 59 4.27 -10.88 2.91
C VAL A 59 2.83 -11.39 2.86
N LEU A 60 2.68 -12.71 2.86
CA LEU A 60 1.41 -13.41 3.02
C LEU A 60 1.37 -14.06 4.40
N GLY A 61 0.35 -13.74 5.20
CA GLY A 61 -0.01 -14.48 6.41
C GLY A 61 -1.28 -15.30 6.19
N VAL A 62 -1.33 -16.53 6.71
CA VAL A 62 -2.53 -17.38 6.66
C VAL A 62 -2.92 -17.81 8.07
N LEU A 63 -4.11 -17.44 8.49
CA LEU A 63 -4.70 -17.80 9.77
C LEU A 63 -5.93 -18.67 9.53
N LYS A 64 -5.84 -19.94 9.90
CA LYS A 64 -6.96 -20.89 9.84
C LYS A 64 -7.76 -20.81 11.14
N GLY A 65 -9.07 -20.65 11.05
CA GLY A 65 -9.98 -20.68 12.19
C GLY A 65 -10.32 -22.09 12.66
N ALA A 66 -11.09 -22.17 13.72
CA ALA A 66 -11.48 -23.43 14.39
C ALA A 66 -12.41 -24.31 13.55
N SER A 67 -13.10 -23.77 12.57
CA SER A 67 -14.05 -24.52 11.73
C SER A 67 -14.02 -24.05 10.26
N PRO A 68 -14.46 -24.91 9.33
CA PRO A 68 -14.57 -24.54 7.91
C PRO A 68 -15.45 -23.31 7.69
N GLY A 69 -15.11 -22.51 6.67
CA GLY A 69 -15.84 -21.31 6.30
C GLY A 69 -15.27 -20.63 5.06
N LYS A 70 -15.65 -19.38 4.86
CA LYS A 70 -15.15 -18.56 3.76
C LYS A 70 -13.69 -18.17 3.98
N VAL A 71 -13.02 -17.85 2.88
CA VAL A 71 -11.67 -17.31 2.88
C VAL A 71 -11.74 -15.81 2.62
N VAL A 72 -11.26 -15.03 3.57
CA VAL A 72 -11.24 -13.56 3.49
C VAL A 72 -9.79 -13.10 3.45
N ALA A 73 -9.48 -12.22 2.51
CA ALA A 73 -8.19 -11.54 2.48
C ALA A 73 -8.34 -10.11 3.00
N LEU A 74 -7.41 -9.69 3.84
CA LEU A 74 -7.24 -8.33 4.32
C LEU A 74 -5.93 -7.79 3.78
N ARG A 75 -5.95 -6.60 3.16
CA ARG A 75 -4.80 -6.01 2.45
C ARG A 75 -4.33 -4.72 3.11
N ALA A 76 -3.03 -4.57 3.23
CA ALA A 76 -2.33 -3.31 3.47
C ALA A 76 -1.11 -3.21 2.53
N ASP A 77 -0.82 -2.01 2.07
CA ASP A 77 0.40 -1.68 1.35
C ASP A 77 1.54 -1.31 2.30
N MET A 78 2.80 -1.39 1.83
CA MET A 78 3.97 -1.27 2.71
C MET A 78 4.95 -0.16 2.31
N ASP A 79 4.94 0.27 1.06
CA ASP A 79 5.94 1.17 0.51
C ASP A 79 5.73 2.63 0.91
N ALA A 80 6.81 3.40 0.85
CA ALA A 80 6.86 4.83 1.10
C ALA A 80 7.17 5.61 -0.19
N LEU A 81 7.11 6.93 -0.10
CA LEU A 81 7.32 7.85 -1.21
C LEU A 81 8.66 8.59 -1.11
N PRO A 82 9.27 8.97 -2.25
CA PRO A 82 10.49 9.79 -2.30
C PRO A 82 10.15 11.27 -2.00
N VAL A 83 9.69 11.52 -0.76
CA VAL A 83 9.26 12.83 -0.28
C VAL A 83 9.99 13.16 1.01
N GLU A 84 10.56 14.37 1.14
CA GLU A 84 11.18 14.82 2.38
C GLU A 84 10.11 15.17 3.42
N GLU A 85 10.19 14.58 4.59
CA GLU A 85 9.28 14.88 5.68
C GLU A 85 9.66 16.21 6.36
N MET A 86 8.77 17.20 6.25
CA MET A 86 8.99 18.56 6.80
C MET A 86 8.41 18.74 8.20
N VAL A 87 7.60 17.80 8.69
CA VAL A 87 6.95 17.89 9.98
C VAL A 87 7.93 17.46 11.09
N ASN A 88 7.97 18.23 12.19
CA ASN A 88 8.79 17.90 13.34
C ASN A 88 8.01 17.02 14.33
N LEU A 89 8.12 15.72 14.19
CA LEU A 89 7.47 14.73 15.05
C LEU A 89 8.51 13.85 15.77
N PRO A 90 8.21 13.37 16.99
CA PRO A 90 9.10 12.46 17.73
C PRO A 90 9.44 11.17 16.97
N PHE A 91 8.59 10.78 16.02
CA PHE A 91 8.72 9.60 15.18
C PHE A 91 8.92 9.93 13.70
N LYS A 92 9.41 11.12 13.37
CA LYS A 92 9.78 11.54 12.03
C LYS A 92 10.66 10.51 11.33
N SER A 93 10.55 10.42 10.01
CA SER A 93 11.43 9.60 9.18
C SER A 93 12.91 9.84 9.49
N LYS A 94 13.66 8.76 9.62
CA LYS A 94 15.13 8.75 9.76
C LYS A 94 15.83 8.60 8.41
N VAL A 95 15.07 8.47 7.33
CA VAL A 95 15.59 8.30 5.97
C VAL A 95 15.39 9.60 5.20
N LYS A 96 16.48 10.30 4.91
CA LYS A 96 16.43 11.57 4.19
C LYS A 96 15.75 11.41 2.83
N GLY A 97 14.81 12.28 2.51
CA GLY A 97 14.11 12.28 1.23
C GLY A 97 13.08 11.16 1.08
N VAL A 98 12.75 10.42 2.12
CA VAL A 98 11.75 9.35 2.06
C VAL A 98 10.81 9.44 3.26
N MET A 99 9.50 9.36 3.03
CA MET A 99 8.50 9.30 4.11
C MET A 99 7.25 8.51 3.70
N HIS A 100 6.51 8.05 4.68
CA HIS A 100 5.16 7.52 4.47
C HIS A 100 4.13 8.64 4.28
N ALA A 101 4.19 9.33 3.13
CA ALA A 101 3.30 10.45 2.82
C ALA A 101 1.87 10.01 2.45
N CYS A 102 1.70 8.78 1.97
CA CYS A 102 0.39 8.19 1.69
C CYS A 102 -0.24 7.48 2.91
N GLY A 103 0.55 7.24 3.98
CA GLY A 103 0.06 6.65 5.23
C GLY A 103 0.04 5.13 5.28
N HIS A 104 0.82 4.46 4.43
CA HIS A 104 0.91 2.99 4.41
C HIS A 104 1.46 2.42 5.73
N ASP A 105 2.23 3.18 6.50
CA ASP A 105 2.62 2.85 7.88
C ASP A 105 1.41 2.61 8.80
N SER A 106 0.34 3.38 8.60
CA SER A 106 -0.92 3.18 9.31
C SER A 106 -1.65 1.93 8.81
N HIS A 107 -1.67 1.69 7.50
CA HIS A 107 -2.30 0.50 6.93
C HIS A 107 -1.64 -0.78 7.43
N VAL A 108 -0.30 -0.85 7.42
CA VAL A 108 0.48 -1.97 7.98
C VAL A 108 0.12 -2.20 9.45
N SER A 109 0.13 -1.15 10.26
CA SER A 109 -0.14 -1.28 11.71
C SER A 109 -1.58 -1.67 12.01
N MET A 110 -2.56 -1.14 11.27
CA MET A 110 -3.97 -1.54 11.39
C MET A 110 -4.17 -3.02 11.03
N LEU A 111 -3.54 -3.49 9.95
CA LEU A 111 -3.65 -4.89 9.54
C LEU A 111 -2.96 -5.84 10.55
N LEU A 112 -1.82 -5.44 11.13
CA LEU A 112 -1.19 -6.18 12.23
C LEU A 112 -2.08 -6.19 13.49
N GLY A 113 -2.75 -5.09 13.81
CA GLY A 113 -3.74 -5.04 14.89
C GLY A 113 -4.91 -5.98 14.67
N ALA A 114 -5.44 -6.04 13.44
CA ALA A 114 -6.46 -7.01 13.06
C ALA A 114 -5.94 -8.46 13.20
N ALA A 115 -4.69 -8.72 12.83
CA ALA A 115 -4.08 -10.03 13.00
C ALA A 115 -3.96 -10.43 14.48
N MET A 116 -3.58 -9.52 15.37
CA MET A 116 -3.53 -9.75 16.81
C MET A 116 -4.90 -10.14 17.37
N LEU A 117 -5.94 -9.38 17.01
CA LEU A 117 -7.31 -9.64 17.45
C LEU A 117 -7.82 -11.00 16.94
N LEU A 118 -7.64 -11.27 15.65
CA LEU A 118 -8.11 -12.50 15.02
C LEU A 118 -7.35 -13.74 15.50
N ALA A 119 -6.05 -13.62 15.77
CA ALA A 119 -5.26 -14.70 16.35
C ALA A 119 -5.72 -15.04 17.77
N LYS A 120 -6.05 -14.03 18.61
CA LYS A 120 -6.63 -14.23 19.95
C LYS A 120 -7.98 -14.96 19.89
N ARG A 121 -8.74 -14.78 18.82
CA ARG A 121 -10.07 -15.36 18.62
C ARG A 121 -10.09 -16.65 17.79
N LYS A 122 -8.96 -17.05 17.26
CA LYS A 122 -8.82 -18.16 16.31
C LYS A 122 -9.54 -19.45 16.78
N GLU A 123 -9.33 -19.85 18.03
CA GLU A 123 -9.87 -21.09 18.58
C GLU A 123 -11.35 -20.99 19.05
N LYS A 124 -11.86 -19.78 19.23
CA LYS A 124 -13.21 -19.54 19.77
C LYS A 124 -14.24 -19.28 18.69
N ASP A 125 -14.02 -18.25 17.89
CA ASP A 125 -15.06 -17.63 17.08
C ASP A 125 -14.72 -17.54 15.60
N LEU A 126 -13.44 -17.76 15.20
CA LEU A 126 -13.02 -17.62 13.82
C LEU A 126 -13.45 -18.84 13.01
N ARG A 127 -14.29 -18.60 12.00
CA ARG A 127 -14.67 -19.60 10.99
C ARG A 127 -13.99 -19.29 9.68
N GLY A 128 -13.54 -20.33 8.98
CA GLY A 128 -12.86 -20.17 7.69
C GLY A 128 -11.40 -19.79 7.85
N THR A 129 -10.89 -19.03 6.89
CA THR A 129 -9.48 -18.64 6.83
C THR A 129 -9.37 -17.15 6.58
N VAL A 130 -8.42 -16.50 7.26
CA VAL A 130 -8.05 -15.12 6.96
C VAL A 130 -6.65 -15.11 6.36
N LYS A 131 -6.52 -14.46 5.20
CA LYS A 131 -5.23 -14.14 4.57
C LYS A 131 -4.90 -12.69 4.83
N PHE A 132 -3.70 -12.42 5.32
CA PHE A 132 -3.15 -11.08 5.51
C PHE A 132 -2.18 -10.81 4.37
N LEU A 133 -2.54 -9.86 3.50
CA LEU A 133 -1.76 -9.49 2.32
C LEU A 133 -1.05 -8.17 2.60
N PHE A 134 0.25 -8.22 2.83
CA PHE A 134 1.08 -7.02 2.95
C PHE A 134 1.75 -6.79 1.60
N GLN A 135 1.15 -5.87 0.85
CA GLN A 135 1.52 -5.62 -0.54
C GLN A 135 2.71 -4.68 -0.65
N PRO A 136 3.74 -5.02 -1.44
CA PRO A 136 4.81 -4.11 -1.79
C PRO A 136 4.41 -3.17 -2.91
N ALA A 137 5.19 -2.10 -3.14
CA ALA A 137 5.24 -1.32 -4.37
C ALA A 137 3.87 -0.84 -4.90
N GLU A 138 3.01 -0.32 -4.02
CA GLU A 138 1.72 0.26 -4.43
C GLU A 138 1.94 1.54 -5.23
N GLU A 139 2.90 2.38 -4.80
CA GLU A 139 3.26 3.65 -5.41
C GLU A 139 4.14 3.51 -6.66
N HIS A 140 4.54 2.30 -7.01
CA HIS A 140 5.34 2.05 -8.20
C HIS A 140 4.47 2.10 -9.45
N GLY A 141 4.71 3.07 -10.31
CA GLY A 141 4.04 3.20 -11.60
C GLY A 141 4.15 1.93 -12.45
N GLY A 142 3.15 1.64 -13.27
CA GLY A 142 3.13 0.50 -14.17
C GLY A 142 2.58 -0.78 -13.52
N ARG A 143 3.43 -1.79 -13.28
CA ARG A 143 2.96 -3.11 -12.84
C ARG A 143 2.49 -3.14 -11.37
N GLY A 144 3.10 -2.32 -10.51
CA GLY A 144 2.86 -2.32 -9.06
C GLY A 144 3.11 -3.68 -8.40
N GLY A 145 2.83 -3.79 -7.11
CA GLY A 145 3.06 -5.03 -6.35
C GLY A 145 1.87 -5.98 -6.29
N ALA A 146 0.64 -5.50 -6.50
CA ALA A 146 -0.56 -6.35 -6.39
C ALA A 146 -0.59 -7.46 -7.44
N LYS A 147 -0.32 -7.12 -8.71
CA LYS A 147 -0.33 -8.10 -9.81
C LYS A 147 0.71 -9.22 -9.63
N PRO A 148 1.99 -8.94 -9.30
CA PRO A 148 2.95 -9.97 -8.95
C PRO A 148 2.50 -10.87 -7.80
N MET A 149 1.91 -10.33 -6.73
CA MET A 149 1.39 -11.16 -5.63
C MET A 149 0.29 -12.11 -6.10
N ILE A 150 -0.62 -11.67 -6.98
CA ILE A 150 -1.67 -12.52 -7.55
C ILE A 150 -1.06 -13.63 -8.41
N GLU A 151 -0.06 -13.31 -9.22
CA GLU A 151 0.68 -14.27 -10.04
C GLU A 151 1.42 -15.32 -9.20
N ASP A 152 1.90 -14.92 -7.99
CA ASP A 152 2.50 -15.84 -7.00
C ASP A 152 1.44 -16.66 -6.23
N GLY A 153 0.16 -16.54 -6.57
CA GLY A 153 -0.90 -17.41 -6.08
C GLY A 153 -1.51 -17.00 -4.74
N VAL A 154 -1.34 -15.77 -4.23
CA VAL A 154 -1.90 -15.35 -2.93
C VAL A 154 -3.42 -15.48 -2.86
N MET A 155 -4.09 -15.48 -4.00
CA MET A 155 -5.54 -15.61 -4.09
C MET A 155 -6.03 -17.06 -4.10
N GLU A 156 -5.11 -18.03 -4.26
CA GLU A 156 -5.38 -19.46 -4.33
C GLU A 156 -4.90 -20.19 -3.04
N ASP A 157 -5.22 -21.40 -2.86
CA ASP A 157 -4.82 -22.36 -1.82
C ASP A 157 -4.77 -21.82 -0.36
N PRO A 158 -5.91 -21.59 0.28
CA PRO A 158 -7.29 -21.73 -0.23
C PRO A 158 -7.74 -20.51 -1.03
N ARG A 159 -8.63 -20.71 -2.00
CA ARG A 159 -9.13 -19.64 -2.88
C ARG A 159 -9.87 -18.59 -2.08
N VAL A 160 -9.49 -17.33 -2.27
CA VAL A 160 -10.09 -16.16 -1.62
C VAL A 160 -11.49 -15.89 -2.15
N ASN A 161 -12.45 -15.70 -1.24
CA ASN A 161 -13.84 -15.34 -1.58
C ASN A 161 -14.08 -13.83 -1.56
N TYR A 162 -13.44 -13.11 -0.64
CA TYR A 162 -13.60 -11.67 -0.45
C TYR A 162 -12.27 -11.02 -0.10
N VAL A 163 -12.06 -9.81 -0.61
CA VAL A 163 -10.88 -8.99 -0.27
C VAL A 163 -11.37 -7.67 0.32
N PHE A 164 -10.74 -7.25 1.41
CA PHE A 164 -10.96 -5.96 2.03
C PHE A 164 -9.64 -5.21 2.17
N GLY A 165 -9.68 -3.90 1.93
CA GLY A 165 -8.60 -2.98 2.20
C GLY A 165 -9.16 -1.69 2.77
N LEU A 166 -8.35 -0.99 3.55
CA LEU A 166 -8.65 0.34 4.07
C LEU A 166 -7.59 1.32 3.56
N HIS A 167 -8.00 2.53 3.30
CA HIS A 167 -7.08 3.63 3.07
C HIS A 167 -7.40 4.77 4.04
N ILE A 168 -6.39 5.29 4.73
CA ILE A 168 -6.58 6.47 5.56
C ILE A 168 -6.88 7.69 4.68
N SER A 169 -7.67 8.63 5.17
CA SER A 169 -8.03 9.84 4.43
C SER A 169 -8.12 11.03 5.37
N ASN A 170 -7.47 12.13 5.00
CA ASN A 170 -7.60 13.41 5.69
C ASN A 170 -8.93 14.14 5.37
N ARG A 171 -9.74 13.58 4.46
CA ARG A 171 -11.05 14.13 4.06
C ARG A 171 -12.21 13.50 4.82
N VAL A 172 -11.97 12.43 5.56
CA VAL A 172 -12.97 11.74 6.38
C VAL A 172 -12.69 12.03 7.84
N PRO A 173 -13.68 12.48 8.63
CA PRO A 173 -13.49 12.75 10.07
C PRO A 173 -13.00 11.50 10.82
N SER A 174 -12.17 11.70 11.86
CA SER A 174 -11.72 10.60 12.71
C SER A 174 -12.92 9.84 13.31
N GLY A 175 -12.84 8.52 13.31
CA GLY A 175 -13.93 7.64 13.78
C GLY A 175 -15.03 7.36 12.77
N ALA A 176 -14.94 7.93 11.56
CA ALA A 176 -15.86 7.67 10.46
C ALA A 176 -15.22 6.83 9.36
N PHE A 177 -16.04 6.11 8.59
CA PHE A 177 -15.66 5.35 7.41
C PHE A 177 -16.39 5.89 6.18
N GLY A 178 -15.66 6.15 5.10
CA GLY A 178 -16.22 6.43 3.79
C GLY A 178 -16.40 5.14 3.01
N LEU A 179 -17.62 4.84 2.57
CA LEU A 179 -17.94 3.71 1.71
C LEU A 179 -18.61 4.22 0.44
N ARG A 180 -18.27 3.61 -0.69
CA ARG A 180 -18.86 3.93 -1.98
C ARG A 180 -19.10 2.65 -2.78
N GLY A 181 -20.29 2.52 -3.36
CA GLY A 181 -20.57 1.49 -4.35
C GLY A 181 -19.99 1.84 -5.71
N GLY A 182 -19.52 0.85 -6.45
CA GLY A 182 -18.88 1.03 -7.76
C GLY A 182 -17.43 1.53 -7.66
N ALA A 183 -16.98 2.32 -8.63
CA ALA A 183 -15.62 2.85 -8.68
C ALA A 183 -15.39 3.85 -7.54
N ALA A 184 -14.44 3.54 -6.66
CA ALA A 184 -14.08 4.35 -5.49
C ALA A 184 -12.76 5.09 -5.64
N MET A 185 -11.80 4.51 -6.41
CA MET A 185 -10.46 5.06 -6.62
C MET A 185 -10.27 5.44 -8.09
N ALA A 186 -9.40 6.42 -8.33
CA ALA A 186 -8.96 6.74 -9.68
C ALA A 186 -8.02 5.65 -10.23
N ALA A 187 -8.01 5.51 -11.56
CA ALA A 187 -7.03 4.68 -12.26
C ALA A 187 -6.07 5.63 -13.01
N PRO A 188 -4.83 5.79 -12.54
CA PRO A 188 -3.86 6.62 -13.23
C PRO A 188 -3.25 5.89 -14.41
N ASP A 189 -3.14 6.60 -15.53
CA ASP A 189 -2.40 6.16 -16.70
C ASP A 189 -1.16 7.03 -16.90
N ALA A 190 -0.06 6.44 -17.32
CA ALA A 190 1.17 7.15 -17.63
C ALA A 190 1.56 6.93 -19.09
N PHE A 191 1.94 8.02 -19.76
CA PHE A 191 2.48 7.96 -21.11
C PHE A 191 3.70 8.88 -21.24
N LYS A 192 4.53 8.59 -22.24
CA LYS A 192 5.70 9.39 -22.56
C LYS A 192 5.61 9.86 -24.02
N ILE A 193 5.67 11.16 -24.24
CA ILE A 193 5.77 11.75 -25.56
C ILE A 193 7.21 12.23 -25.78
N THR A 194 7.82 11.84 -26.89
CA THR A 194 9.12 12.33 -27.32
C THR A 194 8.92 13.15 -28.58
N VAL A 195 9.22 14.43 -28.54
CA VAL A 195 9.15 15.32 -29.69
C VAL A 195 10.55 15.44 -30.30
N ILE A 196 10.69 15.04 -31.55
CA ILE A 196 11.96 15.09 -32.30
C ILE A 196 11.90 16.27 -33.26
N GLY A 197 12.74 17.26 -33.03
CA GLY A 197 12.85 18.43 -33.89
C GLY A 197 13.93 18.29 -34.97
N ARG A 198 14.10 19.38 -35.74
CA ARG A 198 15.20 19.52 -36.71
C ARG A 198 15.92 20.84 -36.44
N GLY A 199 17.20 20.78 -36.08
CA GLY A 199 18.04 21.94 -35.85
C GLY A 199 18.42 22.65 -37.14
N GLY A 200 18.88 23.90 -37.00
CA GLY A 200 19.37 24.74 -38.09
C GLY A 200 19.98 26.04 -37.59
N HIS A 201 20.30 26.93 -38.51
CA HIS A 201 20.89 28.24 -38.18
C HIS A 201 19.88 29.16 -37.50
N GLY A 202 20.27 29.85 -36.42
CA GLY A 202 19.38 30.73 -35.66
C GLY A 202 18.74 31.87 -36.44
N SER A 203 19.36 32.32 -37.56
CA SER A 203 18.77 33.34 -38.47
C SER A 203 17.80 32.75 -39.50
N ALA A 204 17.65 31.41 -39.57
CA ALA A 204 16.79 30.73 -40.53
C ALA A 204 15.80 29.77 -39.81
N PRO A 205 14.96 30.28 -38.89
CA PRO A 205 14.04 29.44 -38.12
C PRO A 205 13.01 28.70 -38.97
N HIS A 206 12.69 29.24 -40.15
CA HIS A 206 11.78 28.65 -41.12
C HIS A 206 12.31 27.34 -41.76
N GLU A 207 13.59 27.07 -41.63
CA GLU A 207 14.23 25.82 -42.07
C GLU A 207 14.33 24.77 -40.98
N THR A 208 13.83 25.07 -39.78
CA THR A 208 13.93 24.22 -38.59
C THR A 208 12.56 23.67 -38.14
N VAL A 209 12.60 22.71 -37.25
CA VAL A 209 11.41 22.25 -36.48
C VAL A 209 11.76 22.37 -35.01
N ASP A 210 11.21 23.39 -34.34
CA ASP A 210 11.41 23.62 -32.92
C ASP A 210 10.61 22.60 -32.09
N PRO A 211 11.26 21.63 -31.40
CA PRO A 211 10.54 20.63 -30.63
C PRO A 211 9.90 21.21 -29.37
N ILE A 212 10.40 22.33 -28.84
CA ILE A 212 9.84 22.98 -27.65
C ILE A 212 8.48 23.58 -28.01
N PHE A 213 8.39 24.31 -29.15
CA PHE A 213 7.12 24.86 -29.60
C PHE A 213 6.06 23.78 -29.81
N VAL A 214 6.42 22.68 -30.46
CA VAL A 214 5.51 21.56 -30.68
C VAL A 214 5.10 20.92 -29.34
N ALA A 215 6.05 20.70 -28.43
CA ALA A 215 5.75 20.13 -27.10
C ALA A 215 4.79 20.99 -26.30
N VAL A 216 4.96 22.31 -26.32
CA VAL A 216 4.04 23.28 -25.65
C VAL A 216 2.62 23.13 -26.20
N GLN A 217 2.45 23.07 -27.54
CA GLN A 217 1.13 22.90 -28.15
C GLN A 217 0.47 21.58 -27.72
N VAL A 218 1.24 20.50 -27.64
CA VAL A 218 0.75 19.20 -27.14
C VAL A 218 0.29 19.30 -25.68
N ILE A 219 1.09 19.95 -24.81
CA ILE A 219 0.74 20.14 -23.39
C ILE A 219 -0.56 20.95 -23.25
N VAL A 220 -0.70 22.04 -24.00
CA VAL A 220 -1.91 22.89 -23.97
C VAL A 220 -3.14 22.08 -24.43
N ALA A 221 -3.01 21.34 -25.53
CA ALA A 221 -4.10 20.51 -26.04
C ALA A 221 -4.56 19.43 -25.05
N LEU A 222 -3.62 18.78 -24.36
CA LEU A 222 -3.92 17.75 -23.34
C LEU A 222 -4.73 18.31 -22.16
N GLN A 223 -4.54 19.60 -21.78
CA GLN A 223 -5.34 20.22 -20.72
C GLN A 223 -6.84 20.31 -21.06
N GLY A 224 -7.20 20.26 -22.32
CA GLY A 224 -8.59 20.28 -22.77
C GLY A 224 -9.32 18.93 -22.74
N ILE A 225 -8.65 17.87 -22.31
CA ILE A 225 -9.23 16.51 -22.23
C ILE A 225 -9.84 16.21 -20.85
N SER A 226 -9.49 16.99 -19.83
CA SER A 226 -9.94 16.80 -18.43
C SER A 226 -11.27 17.51 -18.13
#